data_dd671d25eaee110c786fc2dad4dacb6d
#
_entry.id   dd671d25eaee110c786fc2dad4dacb6d
#
_cell.length_a   1.000
_cell.length_b   1.000
_cell.length_c   1.000
_cell.angle_alpha   90.00
_cell.angle_beta   90.00
_cell.angle_gamma   90.00
#
_symmetry.space_group_name_H-M   'P 1'
#
loop_
_entity.id
_entity.type
_entity.pdbx_description
1 polymer ?
#
loop_
_entity_poly.entity_id
_entity_poly.type
_entity_poly.pdbx_seq_one_letter_code
_entity_poly.pdbx_strand_id
1 'polypeptide(L)'
;MVIKAVQDGTSLDSDWTGTLKTGSVVLTDVNEKVAAKGTAEKIAEVTKQLEDGTLHVFDTSTFTVKGETLTSYMADVDTDADNAGDTEAISDGYFHESEFRAAPYFNVQIDGINLLDQNFGS
;
A
#
# COMPACT_ATOMS: atom_id res chain seq x y z
N MET A 1 16.55 -16.54 -3.34
CA MET A 1 15.37 -17.11 -2.70
C MET A 1 14.95 -18.42 -3.35
N VAL A 2 14.49 -18.44 -4.60
CA VAL A 2 14.04 -19.65 -5.31
C VAL A 2 15.09 -20.78 -5.30
N ILE A 3 16.33 -20.49 -5.69
CA ILE A 3 17.41 -21.50 -5.75
C ILE A 3 17.63 -22.16 -4.40
N LYS A 4 17.63 -21.39 -3.32
CA LYS A 4 17.83 -21.91 -1.97
C LYS A 4 16.66 -22.80 -1.54
N ALA A 5 15.43 -22.39 -1.80
CA ALA A 5 14.24 -23.21 -1.48
C ALA A 5 14.25 -24.55 -2.21
N VAL A 6 14.63 -24.56 -3.50
CA VAL A 6 14.78 -25.81 -4.27
C VAL A 6 15.89 -26.69 -3.68
N GLN A 7 17.03 -26.12 -3.28
CA GLN A 7 18.13 -26.88 -2.65
C GLN A 7 17.74 -27.43 -1.29
N ASP A 8 16.98 -26.66 -0.51
CA ASP A 8 16.55 -27.04 0.84
C ASP A 8 15.29 -27.93 0.82
N GLY A 9 14.68 -28.17 -0.36
CA GLY A 9 13.47 -28.96 -0.50
C GLY A 9 12.24 -28.32 0.15
N THR A 10 12.26 -26.98 0.32
CA THR A 10 11.14 -26.22 0.90
C THR A 10 10.16 -25.78 -0.16
N SER A 11 8.87 -25.71 0.21
CA SER A 11 7.83 -25.16 -0.68
C SER A 11 8.12 -23.70 -0.94
N LEU A 12 7.88 -23.28 -2.18
CA LEU A 12 7.84 -21.85 -2.55
C LEU A 12 6.43 -21.35 -2.34
N ASP A 13 6.32 -20.16 -1.73
CA ASP A 13 5.06 -19.44 -1.72
C ASP A 13 4.68 -19.07 -3.15
N SER A 14 3.39 -19.14 -3.47
CA SER A 14 2.87 -18.76 -4.79
C SER A 14 2.94 -17.25 -5.02
N ASP A 15 3.01 -16.49 -3.93
CA ASP A 15 3.15 -15.04 -3.93
C ASP A 15 4.25 -14.60 -2.96
N TRP A 16 4.94 -13.50 -3.31
CA TRP A 16 5.98 -12.93 -2.48
C TRP A 16 6.01 -11.41 -2.63
N THR A 17 5.80 -10.71 -1.52
CA THR A 17 5.84 -9.25 -1.46
C THR A 17 7.16 -8.75 -0.88
N GLY A 18 7.87 -7.94 -1.67
CA GLY A 18 9.08 -7.26 -1.23
C GLY A 18 8.76 -5.95 -0.51
N THR A 19 9.41 -5.73 0.62
CA THR A 19 9.17 -4.55 1.48
C THR A 19 10.48 -3.85 1.83
N LEU A 20 10.39 -2.71 2.53
CA LEU A 20 11.53 -2.07 3.18
C LEU A 20 12.23 -3.04 4.14
N LYS A 21 11.47 -3.74 4.96
CA LYS A 21 11.98 -4.72 5.93
C LYS A 21 12.75 -5.87 5.29
N THR A 22 12.33 -6.33 4.11
CA THR A 22 13.03 -7.40 3.37
C THR A 22 14.21 -6.88 2.54
N GLY A 23 14.41 -5.58 2.48
CA GLY A 23 15.45 -4.93 1.67
C GLY A 23 15.18 -4.93 0.16
N SER A 24 13.96 -5.27 -0.26
CA SER A 24 13.57 -5.26 -1.68
C SER A 24 13.24 -3.86 -2.16
N VAL A 25 12.82 -3.00 -1.26
CA VAL A 25 12.62 -1.57 -1.45
C VAL A 25 13.66 -0.84 -0.63
N VAL A 26 14.39 0.09 -1.25
CA VAL A 26 15.43 0.87 -0.59
C VAL A 26 15.27 2.33 -0.97
N LEU A 27 15.33 3.21 0.00
CA LEU A 27 15.39 4.64 -0.24
C LEU A 27 16.83 5.06 -0.56
N THR A 28 16.98 5.93 -1.55
CA THR A 28 18.27 6.56 -1.84
C THR A 28 18.60 7.65 -0.80
N ASP A 29 19.87 8.04 -0.73
CA ASP A 29 20.29 9.09 0.18
C ASP A 29 19.55 10.41 -0.08
N VAL A 30 19.22 11.11 1.00
CA VAL A 30 18.59 12.43 0.92
C VAL A 30 19.62 13.45 0.44
N ASN A 31 19.29 14.19 -0.61
CA ASN A 31 20.10 15.32 -1.03
C ASN A 31 19.88 16.53 -0.11
N GLU A 32 20.70 16.65 0.91
CA GLU A 32 20.59 17.70 1.94
C GLU A 32 20.73 19.13 1.41
N LYS A 33 21.28 19.30 0.19
CA LYS A 33 21.42 20.63 -0.42
C LYS A 33 20.09 21.23 -0.89
N VAL A 34 19.10 20.38 -1.14
CA VAL A 34 17.79 20.79 -1.65
C VAL A 34 16.63 20.35 -0.76
N ALA A 35 16.89 19.45 0.17
CA ALA A 35 15.89 18.98 1.12
C ALA A 35 15.64 20.00 2.23
N ALA A 36 14.42 20.08 2.72
CA ALA A 36 14.11 20.87 3.90
C ALA A 36 14.82 20.30 5.14
N LYS A 37 15.13 21.18 6.09
CA LYS A 37 15.74 20.76 7.37
C LYS A 37 14.81 19.75 8.08
N GLY A 38 15.38 18.67 8.57
CA GLY A 38 14.63 17.60 9.26
C GLY A 38 14.05 16.53 8.33
N THR A 39 14.25 16.62 7.00
CA THR A 39 13.74 15.63 6.05
C THR A 39 14.35 14.24 6.29
N ALA A 40 15.66 14.14 6.49
CA ALA A 40 16.33 12.87 6.68
C ALA A 40 15.85 12.15 7.96
N GLU A 41 15.72 12.90 9.05
CA GLU A 41 15.22 12.39 10.33
C GLU A 41 13.77 11.91 10.22
N LYS A 42 12.92 12.67 9.51
CA LYS A 42 11.52 12.28 9.32
C LYS A 42 11.38 11.05 8.42
N ILE A 43 12.18 10.93 7.38
CA ILE A 43 12.23 9.74 6.54
C ILE A 43 12.65 8.52 7.37
N ALA A 44 13.69 8.64 8.18
CA ALA A 44 14.15 7.53 9.02
C ALA A 44 13.09 7.08 10.04
N GLU A 45 12.38 8.03 10.67
CA GLU A 45 11.28 7.77 11.58
C GLU A 45 10.15 6.99 10.88
N VAL A 46 9.68 7.48 9.72
CA VAL A 46 8.58 6.85 8.97
C VAL A 46 8.99 5.49 8.44
N THR A 47 10.22 5.35 7.92
CA THR A 47 10.75 4.06 7.46
C THR A 47 10.69 3.02 8.58
N LYS A 48 11.14 3.40 9.77
CA LYS A 48 11.08 2.50 10.93
C LYS A 48 9.65 2.11 11.29
N GLN A 49 8.72 3.04 11.28
CA GLN A 49 7.30 2.76 11.57
C GLN A 49 6.68 1.78 10.57
N LEU A 50 7.01 1.93 9.28
CA LEU A 50 6.58 1.00 8.23
C LEU A 50 7.20 -0.40 8.40
N GLU A 51 8.50 -0.49 8.74
CA GLU A 51 9.19 -1.76 8.99
C GLU A 51 8.67 -2.48 10.24
N ASP A 52 8.33 -1.73 11.29
CA ASP A 52 7.77 -2.26 12.52
C ASP A 52 6.26 -2.59 12.39
N GLY A 53 5.60 -2.18 11.29
CA GLY A 53 4.17 -2.39 11.06
C GLY A 53 3.27 -1.52 11.96
N THR A 54 3.79 -0.42 12.49
CA THR A 54 3.04 0.52 13.33
C THR A 54 2.42 1.68 12.54
N LEU A 55 2.80 1.82 11.28
CA LEU A 55 2.25 2.78 10.34
C LEU A 55 1.72 2.04 9.10
N HIS A 56 0.47 2.28 8.75
CA HIS A 56 -0.15 1.82 7.52
C HIS A 56 -0.39 2.99 6.58
N VAL A 57 -0.13 2.78 5.28
CA VAL A 57 -0.23 3.86 4.29
C VAL A 57 -1.68 4.37 4.18
N PHE A 58 -2.64 3.45 4.19
CA PHE A 58 -4.06 3.76 4.11
C PHE A 58 -4.79 3.40 5.43
N ASP A 59 -4.33 3.99 6.53
CA ASP A 59 -5.02 3.95 7.82
C ASP A 59 -6.33 4.73 7.71
N THR A 60 -7.46 4.02 7.82
CA THR A 60 -8.80 4.58 7.60
C THR A 60 -9.22 5.59 8.66
N SER A 61 -8.50 5.70 9.77
CA SER A 61 -8.72 6.75 10.78
C SER A 61 -8.17 8.12 10.35
N THR A 62 -7.32 8.17 9.32
CA THR A 62 -6.63 9.39 8.87
C THR A 62 -7.36 10.13 7.75
N PHE A 63 -8.39 9.55 7.18
CA PHE A 63 -9.17 10.15 6.09
C PHE A 63 -10.66 9.81 6.20
N THR A 64 -11.48 10.53 5.44
CA THR A 64 -12.91 10.24 5.31
C THR A 64 -13.29 10.10 3.83
N VAL A 65 -14.41 9.43 3.59
CA VAL A 65 -15.05 9.31 2.28
C VAL A 65 -16.49 9.75 2.42
N LYS A 66 -16.88 10.82 1.74
CA LYS A 66 -18.21 11.47 1.86
C LYS A 66 -18.55 11.87 3.31
N GLY A 67 -17.55 12.29 4.07
CA GLY A 67 -17.68 12.72 5.46
C GLY A 67 -17.69 11.61 6.51
N GLU A 68 -17.55 10.34 6.11
CA GLU A 68 -17.58 9.20 7.01
C GLU A 68 -16.25 8.43 6.99
N THR A 69 -15.87 7.83 8.12
CA THR A 69 -14.72 6.91 8.18
C THR A 69 -15.07 5.62 7.44
N LEU A 70 -14.23 5.22 6.52
CA LEU A 70 -14.41 4.00 5.73
C LEU A 70 -14.05 2.78 6.60
N THR A 71 -15.02 1.90 6.83
CA THR A 71 -14.83 0.69 7.66
C THR A 71 -14.92 -0.61 6.88
N SER A 72 -15.35 -0.55 5.62
CA SER A 72 -15.48 -1.68 4.72
C SER A 72 -15.36 -1.20 3.28
N TYR A 73 -14.68 -1.96 2.46
CA TYR A 73 -14.59 -1.73 1.02
C TYR A 73 -14.46 -3.07 0.30
N MET A 74 -15.49 -3.41 -0.46
CA MET A 74 -15.48 -4.61 -1.29
C MET A 74 -14.76 -4.30 -2.59
N ALA A 75 -13.56 -4.84 -2.75
CA ALA A 75 -12.72 -4.67 -3.93
C ALA A 75 -12.91 -5.83 -4.92
N ASP A 76 -12.83 -5.50 -6.19
CA ASP A 76 -12.66 -6.47 -7.28
C ASP A 76 -11.15 -6.73 -7.43
N VAL A 77 -10.67 -7.86 -6.95
CA VAL A 77 -9.23 -8.19 -6.89
C VAL A 77 -8.85 -9.39 -7.73
N ASP A 78 -9.80 -10.05 -8.33
CA ASP A 78 -9.55 -11.19 -9.20
C ASP A 78 -9.62 -10.81 -10.70
N THR A 79 -9.72 -11.79 -11.55
CA THR A 79 -9.72 -11.60 -13.01
C THR A 79 -10.97 -12.24 -13.63
N ASP A 80 -12.01 -12.39 -12.85
CA ASP A 80 -13.24 -12.93 -13.40
C ASP A 80 -13.96 -11.90 -14.31
N ALA A 81 -15.09 -12.24 -14.83
CA ALA A 81 -15.75 -11.43 -15.87
C ALA A 81 -16.81 -10.47 -15.33
N ASP A 82 -17.11 -10.51 -14.04
CA ASP A 82 -18.24 -9.75 -13.51
C ASP A 82 -17.88 -8.35 -13.01
N ASN A 83 -16.59 -8.09 -12.74
CA ASN A 83 -16.07 -6.83 -12.21
C ASN A 83 -16.78 -6.37 -10.93
N ALA A 84 -17.29 -7.31 -10.15
CA ALA A 84 -17.95 -7.04 -8.89
C ALA A 84 -16.94 -6.99 -7.75
N GLY A 85 -17.03 -5.98 -6.89
CA GLY A 85 -16.25 -5.98 -5.67
C GLY A 85 -16.77 -7.03 -4.71
N ASP A 86 -16.04 -8.11 -4.51
CA ASP A 86 -16.41 -9.27 -3.71
C ASP A 86 -15.46 -9.58 -2.56
N THR A 87 -14.31 -8.93 -2.53
CA THR A 87 -13.28 -9.15 -1.53
C THR A 87 -13.17 -7.97 -0.58
N GLU A 88 -13.38 -8.21 0.72
CA GLU A 88 -13.21 -7.15 1.73
C GLU A 88 -11.72 -6.76 1.83
N ALA A 89 -11.43 -5.52 1.48
CA ALA A 89 -10.06 -5.00 1.42
C ALA A 89 -9.67 -4.16 2.66
N ILE A 90 -10.60 -3.92 3.59
CA ILE A 90 -10.33 -3.20 4.83
C ILE A 90 -10.51 -4.14 6.01
N SER A 91 -9.47 -4.31 6.80
CA SER A 91 -9.52 -4.95 8.11
C SER A 91 -8.53 -4.26 9.04
N ASP A 92 -8.70 -4.46 10.35
CA ASP A 92 -7.82 -3.90 11.39
C ASP A 92 -7.62 -2.37 11.29
N GLY A 93 -8.55 -1.65 10.64
CA GLY A 93 -8.54 -0.20 10.51
C GLY A 93 -7.68 0.36 9.39
N TYR A 94 -7.23 -0.46 8.46
CA TYR A 94 -6.48 -0.01 7.28
C TYR A 94 -6.83 -0.82 6.02
N PHE A 95 -6.47 -0.27 4.87
CA PHE A 95 -6.66 -0.91 3.57
C PHE A 95 -5.44 -1.77 3.20
N HIS A 96 -5.67 -3.05 2.89
CA HIS A 96 -4.64 -4.07 2.64
C HIS A 96 -4.18 -4.08 1.18
N GLU A 97 -3.67 -2.97 0.69
CA GLU A 97 -3.30 -2.78 -0.72
C GLU A 97 -2.25 -3.77 -1.24
N SER A 98 -1.32 -4.18 -0.38
CA SER A 98 -0.24 -5.09 -0.78
C SER A 98 -0.66 -6.56 -0.83
N GLU A 99 -1.73 -6.93 -0.13
CA GLU A 99 -2.22 -8.31 -0.10
C GLU A 99 -3.05 -8.64 -1.35
N PHE A 100 -3.82 -7.67 -1.86
CA PHE A 100 -4.78 -7.88 -2.92
C PHE A 100 -4.38 -7.28 -4.27
N ARG A 101 -3.13 -6.85 -4.45
CA ARG A 101 -2.67 -6.07 -5.63
C ARG A 101 -3.48 -4.79 -5.84
N ALA A 102 -3.97 -4.19 -4.78
CA ALA A 102 -5.20 -3.46 -4.75
C ALA A 102 -5.09 -1.96 -5.06
N ALA A 103 -3.92 -1.43 -5.38
CA ALA A 103 -3.81 -0.02 -5.74
C ALA A 103 -4.75 0.38 -6.91
N PRO A 104 -4.94 -0.43 -7.98
CA PRO A 104 -5.91 -0.12 -9.03
C PRO A 104 -7.38 -0.27 -8.61
N TYR A 105 -7.67 -1.03 -7.58
CA TYR A 105 -9.04 -1.36 -7.17
C TYR A 105 -9.57 -0.47 -6.06
N PHE A 106 -8.71 0.32 -5.44
CA PHE A 106 -9.13 1.35 -4.47
C PHE A 106 -9.57 2.61 -5.23
N ASN A 107 -10.81 2.61 -5.71
CA ASN A 107 -11.36 3.67 -6.55
C ASN A 107 -12.27 4.65 -5.78
N VAL A 108 -12.19 4.69 -4.46
CA VAL A 108 -12.93 5.65 -3.64
C VAL A 108 -12.25 7.02 -3.64
N GLN A 109 -13.05 8.06 -3.70
CA GLN A 109 -12.55 9.42 -3.61
C GLN A 109 -12.45 9.83 -2.13
N ILE A 110 -11.21 10.00 -1.67
CA ILE A 110 -10.93 10.49 -0.31
C ILE A 110 -11.28 11.99 -0.24
N ASP A 111 -11.94 12.40 0.83
CA ASP A 111 -12.31 13.79 1.06
C ASP A 111 -11.07 14.70 1.14
N GLY A 112 -11.18 15.89 0.56
CA GLY A 112 -10.09 16.86 0.50
C GLY A 112 -9.11 16.67 -0.66
N ILE A 113 -9.22 15.58 -1.45
CA ILE A 113 -8.47 15.39 -2.69
C ILE A 113 -9.26 15.97 -3.85
N ASN A 114 -8.67 16.93 -4.57
CA ASN A 114 -9.25 17.50 -5.79
C ASN A 114 -8.62 16.81 -7.01
N LEU A 115 -9.44 16.16 -7.81
CA LEU A 115 -9.02 15.63 -9.10
C LEU A 115 -8.87 16.78 -10.08
N LEU A 116 -7.65 17.00 -10.59
CA LEU A 116 -7.35 18.07 -11.54
C LEU A 116 -7.82 17.73 -12.95
N ASP A 117 -7.82 16.47 -13.31
CA ASP A 117 -8.35 15.95 -14.55
C ASP A 117 -9.14 14.66 -14.27
N GLN A 118 -10.39 14.64 -14.70
CA GLN A 118 -11.28 13.48 -14.56
C GLN A 118 -11.45 12.73 -15.89
N ASN A 119 -10.86 13.20 -16.96
CA ASN A 119 -10.94 12.61 -18.30
C ASN A 119 -9.71 11.74 -18.59
N PHE A 120 -9.58 10.61 -17.90
CA PHE A 120 -8.55 9.64 -18.18
C PHE A 120 -8.78 8.99 -19.55
N GLY A 121 -8.25 9.58 -20.61
CA GLY A 121 -8.15 8.91 -21.92
C GLY A 121 -9.45 8.76 -22.69
N SER A 122 -10.38 9.67 -22.60
CA SER A 122 -11.53 9.78 -23.51
C SER A 122 -11.14 10.50 -24.81
#